data_7c11cd5af2fc57efbefff36caf2d11ee
#
_entry.id   7c11cd5af2fc57efbefff36caf2d11ee
#
_cell.length_a   1.000
_cell.length_b   1.000
_cell.length_c   1.000
_cell.angle_alpha   90.00
_cell.angle_beta   90.00
_cell.angle_gamma   90.00
#
_symmetry.space_group_name_H-M   'P 1'
#
loop_
_entity.id
_entity.type
_entity.pdbx_description
1 polymer ?
#
loop_
_entity_poly.entity_id
_entity_poly.type
_entity_poly.pdbx_seq_one_letter_code
_entity_poly.pdbx_strand_id
1 'polypeptide(L)'
;VESKAKDFTLQYDWCAGSMPPPHHYEYTIRIGPGLEGEIVFHPDYPGLGAPEWTEPFDVAEEPLDALYALVKEQVLSREWVKVEDGTVGGSLEWMSGTADGQHFQVPSRVEEEEALEPVYAAIKALVPEAVWAKLRARREQYERDYDAG
;
A
#
# COMPACT_ATOMS: atom_id res chain seq x y z
N VAL A 1 8.71 22.43 3.83
CA VAL A 1 8.92 20.97 3.85
C VAL A 1 10.16 20.62 3.06
N GLU A 2 10.99 19.77 3.60
CA GLU A 2 12.19 19.28 2.94
C GLU A 2 11.83 18.47 1.68
N SER A 3 12.56 18.70 0.59
CA SER A 3 12.39 17.91 -0.63
C SER A 3 12.81 16.46 -0.39
N LYS A 4 12.10 15.53 -1.04
CA LYS A 4 12.43 14.12 -0.94
C LYS A 4 13.83 13.81 -1.44
N ALA A 5 14.46 12.78 -0.89
CA ALA A 5 15.71 12.25 -1.39
C ALA A 5 15.52 11.72 -2.83
N LYS A 6 16.57 11.84 -3.66
CA LYS A 6 16.51 11.37 -5.06
C LYS A 6 16.30 9.87 -5.18
N ASP A 7 16.74 9.11 -4.17
CA ASP A 7 16.60 7.66 -4.12
C ASP A 7 15.34 7.20 -3.38
N PHE A 8 14.42 8.12 -3.05
CA PHE A 8 13.23 7.76 -2.29
C PHE A 8 12.30 6.88 -3.11
N THR A 9 12.16 5.64 -2.67
CA THR A 9 11.21 4.68 -3.23
C THR A 9 10.41 4.08 -2.09
N LEU A 10 9.19 3.65 -2.40
CA LEU A 10 8.34 3.05 -1.39
C LEU A 10 7.42 2.02 -2.04
N GLN A 11 7.24 0.89 -1.35
CA GLN A 11 6.25 -0.11 -1.71
C GLN A 11 5.35 -0.33 -0.50
N TYR A 12 4.05 -0.22 -0.70
CA TYR A 12 3.04 -0.46 0.32
C TYR A 12 2.12 -1.57 -0.14
N ASP A 13 1.90 -2.55 0.73
CA ASP A 13 1.04 -3.70 0.45
C ASP A 13 -0.12 -3.75 1.43
N TRP A 14 -1.31 -4.05 0.93
CA TRP A 14 -2.51 -4.23 1.72
C TRP A 14 -3.26 -5.47 1.27
N CYS A 15 -3.80 -6.20 2.26
CA CYS A 15 -4.49 -7.47 2.02
C CYS A 15 -5.70 -7.55 2.94
N ALA A 16 -6.84 -7.98 2.40
CA ALA A 16 -8.09 -8.07 3.16
C ALA A 16 -8.10 -9.16 4.24
N GLY A 17 -7.08 -10.02 4.26
CA GLY A 17 -7.04 -11.13 5.20
C GLY A 17 -7.75 -12.36 4.63
N SER A 18 -8.18 -13.25 5.52
CA SER A 18 -8.76 -14.55 5.15
C SER A 18 -10.25 -14.43 4.80
N MET A 19 -10.54 -13.89 3.63
CA MET A 19 -11.90 -13.79 3.10
C MET A 19 -12.11 -14.83 2.02
N PRO A 20 -13.31 -15.44 1.91
CA PRO A 20 -13.59 -16.37 0.82
C PRO A 20 -13.69 -15.64 -0.52
N PRO A 21 -13.32 -16.30 -1.64
CA PRO A 21 -13.59 -15.71 -2.95
C PRO A 21 -15.08 -15.45 -3.16
N PRO A 22 -15.46 -14.40 -3.86
CA PRO A 22 -14.67 -13.34 -4.49
C PRO A 22 -14.46 -12.11 -3.60
N HIS A 23 -14.58 -12.26 -2.29
CA HIS A 23 -14.56 -11.13 -1.35
C HIS A 23 -13.16 -10.74 -0.87
N HIS A 24 -12.17 -11.59 -1.11
CA HIS A 24 -10.78 -11.25 -0.84
C HIS A 24 -10.25 -10.33 -1.93
N TYR A 25 -9.51 -9.30 -1.54
CA TYR A 25 -8.75 -8.51 -2.49
C TYR A 25 -7.48 -8.00 -1.81
N GLU A 26 -6.51 -7.65 -2.62
CA GLU A 26 -5.24 -7.11 -2.15
C GLU A 26 -4.65 -6.19 -3.21
N TYR A 27 -3.77 -5.29 -2.78
CA TYR A 27 -3.11 -4.39 -3.71
C TYR A 27 -1.74 -3.97 -3.21
N THR A 28 -0.91 -3.52 -4.17
CA THR A 28 0.43 -2.99 -3.92
C THR A 28 0.53 -1.62 -4.56
N ILE A 29 0.98 -0.63 -3.79
CA ILE A 29 1.26 0.71 -4.29
C ILE A 29 2.77 0.88 -4.33
N ARG A 30 3.32 1.25 -5.49
CA ARG A 30 4.74 1.53 -5.67
C ARG A 30 4.93 2.98 -6.04
N ILE A 31 5.87 3.65 -5.36
CA ILE A 31 6.15 5.07 -5.55
C ILE A 31 7.62 5.24 -5.85
N GLY A 32 7.93 6.05 -6.88
CA GLY A 32 9.28 6.47 -7.21
C GLY A 32 10.20 5.42 -7.82
N PRO A 33 11.49 5.75 -7.98
CA PRO A 33 12.03 7.09 -7.74
C PRO A 33 11.47 8.12 -8.71
N GLY A 34 11.32 9.37 -8.29
CA GLY A 34 10.72 10.42 -9.10
C GLY A 34 9.25 10.66 -8.74
N LEU A 35 8.52 11.29 -9.66
CA LEU A 35 7.13 11.70 -9.45
C LEU A 35 6.15 10.75 -10.16
N GLU A 36 6.37 9.47 -9.98
CA GLU A 36 5.56 8.44 -10.63
C GLU A 36 5.18 7.35 -9.65
N GLY A 37 4.03 6.75 -9.87
CA GLY A 37 3.57 5.64 -9.06
C GLY A 37 2.71 4.70 -9.85
N GLU A 38 2.42 3.55 -9.27
CA GLU A 38 1.46 2.59 -9.82
C GLU A 38 0.79 1.84 -8.68
N ILE A 39 -0.42 1.37 -8.95
CA ILE A 39 -1.11 0.44 -8.07
C ILE A 39 -1.41 -0.83 -8.85
N VAL A 40 -1.03 -1.97 -8.26
CA VAL A 40 -1.33 -3.30 -8.79
C VAL A 40 -2.41 -3.90 -7.91
N PHE A 41 -3.57 -4.20 -8.49
CA PHE A 41 -4.75 -4.63 -7.75
C PHE A 41 -5.15 -6.05 -8.14
N HIS A 42 -5.37 -6.89 -7.13
CA HIS A 42 -5.83 -8.26 -7.29
C HIS A 42 -7.23 -8.40 -6.68
N PRO A 43 -8.28 -8.60 -7.50
CA PRO A 43 -9.66 -8.71 -6.96
C PRO A 43 -9.96 -10.05 -6.31
N ASP A 44 -8.95 -10.93 -6.18
CA ASP A 44 -9.04 -12.23 -5.55
C ASP A 44 -7.62 -12.70 -5.21
N TYR A 45 -7.48 -13.92 -4.71
CA TYR A 45 -6.17 -14.47 -4.39
C TYR A 45 -5.32 -14.62 -5.65
N PRO A 46 -4.08 -14.10 -5.64
CA PRO A 46 -3.17 -14.29 -6.76
C PRO A 46 -2.92 -15.79 -7.02
N GLY A 47 -2.84 -16.16 -8.28
CA GLY A 47 -2.57 -17.54 -8.67
C GLY A 47 -3.78 -18.43 -8.83
N LEU A 48 -4.98 -17.91 -8.57
CA LEU A 48 -6.23 -18.66 -8.75
C LEU A 48 -6.93 -18.35 -10.07
N GLY A 49 -6.20 -17.79 -11.04
CA GLY A 49 -6.78 -17.43 -12.33
C GLY A 49 -7.52 -16.10 -12.34
N ALA A 50 -7.53 -15.38 -11.23
CA ALA A 50 -8.12 -14.05 -11.16
C ALA A 50 -7.27 -13.04 -11.93
N PRO A 51 -7.90 -11.96 -12.45
CA PRO A 51 -7.15 -10.93 -13.16
C PRO A 51 -6.27 -10.11 -12.23
N GLU A 52 -5.35 -9.39 -12.81
CA GLU A 52 -4.51 -8.42 -12.14
C GLU A 52 -4.63 -7.10 -12.90
N TRP A 53 -4.90 -6.02 -12.19
CA TRP A 53 -5.06 -4.71 -12.81
C TRP A 53 -3.96 -3.76 -12.33
N THR A 54 -3.25 -3.15 -13.28
CA THR A 54 -2.21 -2.18 -12.99
C THR A 54 -2.63 -0.81 -13.50
N GLU A 55 -2.64 0.19 -12.61
CA GLU A 55 -2.98 1.57 -12.96
C GLU A 55 -1.81 2.48 -12.59
N PRO A 56 -1.15 3.09 -13.58
CA PRO A 56 -0.12 4.08 -13.30
C PRO A 56 -0.76 5.42 -12.96
N PHE A 57 -0.06 6.24 -12.18
CA PHE A 57 -0.51 7.60 -11.86
C PHE A 57 0.69 8.50 -11.62
N ASP A 58 0.48 9.79 -11.85
CA ASP A 58 1.47 10.81 -11.53
C ASP A 58 1.34 11.20 -10.06
N VAL A 59 2.46 11.47 -9.43
CA VAL A 59 2.51 11.87 -8.03
C VAL A 59 2.90 13.34 -7.95
N ALA A 60 2.11 14.13 -7.24
CA ALA A 60 2.43 15.54 -7.04
C ALA A 60 3.64 15.67 -6.09
N GLU A 61 4.49 16.63 -6.37
CA GLU A 61 5.73 16.83 -5.62
C GLU A 61 5.49 17.15 -4.14
N GLU A 62 4.58 18.07 -3.86
CA GLU A 62 4.33 18.53 -2.49
C GLU A 62 3.84 17.43 -1.54
N PRO A 63 2.80 16.65 -1.89
CA PRO A 63 2.41 15.52 -1.03
C PRO A 63 3.46 14.42 -0.94
N LEU A 64 4.29 14.23 -1.97
CA LEU A 64 5.37 13.26 -1.91
C LEU A 64 6.47 13.71 -0.94
N ASP A 65 6.82 14.99 -0.96
CA ASP A 65 7.77 15.55 -0.01
C ASP A 65 7.26 15.43 1.43
N ALA A 66 5.95 15.64 1.63
CA ALA A 66 5.31 15.46 2.94
C ALA A 66 5.38 14.02 3.40
N LEU A 67 5.16 13.06 2.51
CA LEU A 67 5.30 11.64 2.83
C LEU A 67 6.73 11.30 3.20
N TYR A 68 7.71 11.80 2.46
CA TYR A 68 9.12 11.60 2.76
C TYR A 68 9.45 12.09 4.18
N ALA A 69 8.96 13.27 4.56
CA ALA A 69 9.15 13.82 5.91
C ALA A 69 8.56 12.90 6.98
N LEU A 70 7.37 12.35 6.75
CA LEU A 70 6.74 11.40 7.66
C LEU A 70 7.53 10.10 7.79
N VAL A 71 8.06 9.60 6.68
CA VAL A 71 8.88 8.38 6.70
C VAL A 71 10.15 8.61 7.51
N LYS A 72 10.81 9.74 7.33
CA LYS A 72 12.00 10.09 8.11
C LYS A 72 11.67 10.19 9.60
N GLU A 73 10.59 10.87 9.94
CA GLU A 73 10.20 11.12 11.32
C GLU A 73 9.67 9.88 12.03
N GLN A 74 8.79 9.12 11.38
CA GLN A 74 8.06 8.04 12.03
C GLN A 74 8.62 6.65 11.73
N VAL A 75 9.33 6.46 10.62
CA VAL A 75 9.77 5.13 10.19
C VAL A 75 11.26 4.92 10.41
N LEU A 76 12.10 5.80 9.87
CA LEU A 76 13.55 5.63 9.92
C LEU A 76 14.14 5.82 11.31
N SER A 77 13.41 6.49 12.19
CA SER A 77 13.84 6.75 13.57
C SER A 77 13.58 5.61 14.55
N ARG A 78 12.94 4.52 14.08
CA ARG A 78 12.48 3.43 14.95
C ARG A 78 12.94 2.07 14.44
N GLU A 79 13.02 1.10 15.38
CA GLU A 79 13.10 -0.30 15.03
C GLU A 79 11.68 -0.87 15.10
N TRP A 80 11.29 -1.66 14.12
CA TRP A 80 9.94 -2.22 14.06
C TRP A 80 9.95 -3.65 14.57
N VAL A 81 9.28 -3.86 15.69
CA VAL A 81 9.18 -5.16 16.35
C VAL A 81 7.83 -5.77 16.02
N LYS A 82 7.83 -6.94 15.42
CA LYS A 82 6.61 -7.65 15.07
C LYS A 82 5.91 -8.17 16.33
N VAL A 83 4.58 -7.96 16.37
CA VAL A 83 3.74 -8.50 17.44
C VAL A 83 3.34 -9.92 17.08
N GLU A 84 3.61 -10.87 17.98
CA GLU A 84 3.21 -12.26 17.79
C GLU A 84 2.11 -12.60 18.80
N ASP A 85 0.89 -12.17 18.49
CA ASP A 85 -0.25 -12.34 19.36
C ASP A 85 -1.16 -13.50 19.00
N GLY A 86 -0.83 -14.21 17.91
CA GLY A 86 -1.63 -15.33 17.44
C GLY A 86 -2.98 -14.94 16.85
N THR A 87 -3.23 -13.65 16.66
CA THR A 87 -4.47 -13.17 16.06
C THR A 87 -4.59 -13.66 14.62
N VAL A 88 -5.76 -14.21 14.28
CA VAL A 88 -6.06 -14.72 12.94
C VAL A 88 -7.18 -13.89 12.34
N GLY A 89 -7.05 -13.56 11.06
CA GLY A 89 -8.04 -12.75 10.34
C GLY A 89 -7.71 -11.26 10.41
N GLY A 90 -8.61 -10.44 9.86
CA GLY A 90 -8.41 -9.01 9.72
C GLY A 90 -7.48 -8.65 8.58
N SER A 91 -7.51 -7.37 8.19
CA SER A 91 -6.62 -6.87 7.14
C SER A 91 -5.18 -6.78 7.62
N LEU A 92 -4.26 -6.87 6.67
CA LEU A 92 -2.83 -6.74 6.92
C LEU A 92 -2.27 -5.65 6.00
N GLU A 93 -1.29 -4.91 6.50
CA GLU A 93 -0.57 -3.94 5.69
C GLU A 93 0.88 -3.88 6.14
N TRP A 94 1.77 -3.65 5.18
CA TRP A 94 3.21 -3.56 5.43
C TRP A 94 3.85 -2.71 4.33
N MET A 95 5.08 -2.26 4.57
CA MET A 95 5.79 -1.45 3.58
C MET A 95 7.29 -1.65 3.62
N SER A 96 7.95 -1.28 2.54
CA SER A 96 9.40 -1.23 2.44
C SER A 96 9.81 -0.10 1.51
N GLY A 97 11.06 0.26 1.51
CA GLY A 97 11.56 1.28 0.62
C GLY A 97 13.00 1.68 0.89
N THR A 98 13.40 2.75 0.22
CA THR A 98 14.74 3.32 0.34
C THR A 98 14.64 4.84 0.45
N ALA A 99 15.40 5.44 1.36
CA ALA A 99 15.47 6.88 1.52
C ALA A 99 16.85 7.25 2.08
N ASP A 100 17.50 8.21 1.44
CA ASP A 100 18.83 8.71 1.87
C ASP A 100 19.87 7.59 1.99
N GLY A 101 19.87 6.65 1.05
CA GLY A 101 20.79 5.51 1.06
C GLY A 101 20.45 4.44 2.10
N GLN A 102 19.39 4.63 2.85
CA GLN A 102 18.96 3.71 3.89
C GLN A 102 17.76 2.89 3.42
N HIS A 103 17.87 1.58 3.54
CA HIS A 103 16.76 0.68 3.23
C HIS A 103 15.93 0.47 4.49
N PHE A 104 14.60 0.48 4.37
CA PHE A 104 13.70 0.24 5.50
C PHE A 104 12.66 -0.80 5.16
N GLN A 105 12.20 -1.51 6.20
CA GLN A 105 11.15 -2.50 6.07
C GLN A 105 10.28 -2.47 7.33
N VAL A 106 8.97 -2.38 7.16
CA VAL A 106 8.01 -2.37 8.27
C VAL A 106 7.07 -3.56 8.07
N PRO A 107 7.17 -4.60 8.90
CA PRO A 107 6.29 -5.76 8.78
C PRO A 107 4.87 -5.43 9.24
N SER A 108 3.94 -6.32 8.92
CA SER A 108 2.57 -6.21 9.43
C SER A 108 2.54 -6.49 10.94
N ARG A 109 1.57 -5.90 11.64
CA ARG A 109 1.34 -6.13 13.08
C ARG A 109 2.58 -5.88 13.93
N VAL A 110 2.98 -4.62 14.00
CA VAL A 110 4.14 -4.20 14.78
C VAL A 110 3.70 -3.52 16.07
N GLU A 111 4.60 -3.47 17.04
CA GLU A 111 4.44 -2.61 18.20
C GLU A 111 4.42 -1.15 17.74
N GLU A 112 3.73 -0.28 18.46
CA GLU A 112 3.60 1.14 18.11
C GLU A 112 2.97 1.35 16.71
N GLU A 113 2.07 0.46 16.32
CA GLU A 113 1.39 0.51 15.03
C GLU A 113 0.70 1.85 14.76
N GLU A 114 0.20 2.49 15.80
CA GLU A 114 -0.47 3.79 15.70
C GLU A 114 0.40 4.89 15.10
N ALA A 115 1.72 4.78 15.21
CA ALA A 115 2.65 5.73 14.60
C ALA A 115 2.64 5.64 13.07
N LEU A 116 2.18 4.52 12.50
CA LEU A 116 2.13 4.29 11.07
C LEU A 116 0.85 4.82 10.42
N GLU A 117 -0.20 5.07 11.18
CA GLU A 117 -1.48 5.55 10.62
C GLU A 117 -1.33 6.74 9.69
N PRO A 118 -0.65 7.84 10.09
CA PRO A 118 -0.49 8.98 9.17
C PRO A 118 0.36 8.65 7.95
N VAL A 119 1.33 7.75 8.08
CA VAL A 119 2.18 7.32 6.96
C VAL A 119 1.34 6.55 5.95
N TYR A 120 0.62 5.54 6.38
CA TYR A 120 -0.22 4.72 5.50
C TYR A 120 -1.34 5.54 4.86
N ALA A 121 -1.96 6.45 5.61
CA ALA A 121 -2.97 7.35 5.06
C ALA A 121 -2.40 8.25 3.96
N ALA A 122 -1.19 8.78 4.17
CA ALA A 122 -0.53 9.62 3.19
C ALA A 122 -0.18 8.86 1.91
N ILE A 123 0.22 7.60 2.03
CA ILE A 123 0.51 6.74 0.86
C ILE A 123 -0.76 6.54 0.02
N LYS A 124 -1.84 6.16 0.67
CA LYS A 124 -3.13 5.94 -0.03
C LYS A 124 -3.64 7.21 -0.70
N ALA A 125 -3.40 8.35 -0.07
CA ALA A 125 -3.82 9.65 -0.60
C ALA A 125 -3.04 10.09 -1.84
N LEU A 126 -1.89 9.49 -2.12
CA LEU A 126 -1.14 9.75 -3.36
C LEU A 126 -1.82 9.15 -4.58
N VAL A 127 -2.60 8.09 -4.40
CA VAL A 127 -3.34 7.47 -5.50
C VAL A 127 -4.57 8.34 -5.78
N PRO A 128 -4.74 8.83 -7.04
CA PRO A 128 -5.89 9.67 -7.37
C PRO A 128 -7.22 8.98 -7.11
N GLU A 129 -8.22 9.73 -6.65
CA GLU A 129 -9.55 9.18 -6.37
C GLU A 129 -10.18 8.53 -7.62
N ALA A 130 -9.90 9.06 -8.80
CA ALA A 130 -10.38 8.47 -10.04
C ALA A 130 -9.86 7.05 -10.26
N VAL A 131 -8.62 6.78 -9.82
CA VAL A 131 -8.03 5.43 -9.88
C VAL A 131 -8.72 4.51 -8.88
N TRP A 132 -8.91 4.97 -7.64
CA TRP A 132 -9.64 4.20 -6.63
C TRP A 132 -11.06 3.86 -7.09
N ALA A 133 -11.78 4.84 -7.65
CA ALA A 133 -13.14 4.65 -8.13
C ALA A 133 -13.20 3.61 -9.25
N LYS A 134 -12.25 3.65 -10.17
CA LYS A 134 -12.14 2.69 -11.25
C LYS A 134 -11.91 1.27 -10.74
N LEU A 135 -11.02 1.12 -9.77
CA LEU A 135 -10.71 -0.18 -9.18
C LEU A 135 -11.89 -0.74 -8.39
N ARG A 136 -12.60 0.11 -7.65
CA ARG A 136 -13.83 -0.30 -6.93
C ARG A 136 -14.90 -0.80 -7.89
N ALA A 137 -15.11 -0.07 -8.99
CA ALA A 137 -16.11 -0.46 -9.99
C ALA A 137 -15.75 -1.81 -10.64
N ARG A 138 -14.48 -2.01 -10.98
CA ARG A 138 -13.99 -3.27 -11.54
C ARG A 138 -14.14 -4.43 -10.54
N ARG A 139 -13.84 -4.17 -9.28
CA ARG A 139 -13.96 -5.17 -8.23
C ARG A 139 -15.41 -5.59 -8.03
N GLU A 140 -16.33 -4.64 -7.99
CA GLU A 140 -17.76 -4.92 -7.88
C GLU A 140 -18.26 -5.74 -9.06
N GLN A 141 -17.78 -5.43 -10.27
CA GLN A 141 -18.11 -6.21 -11.46
C GLN A 141 -17.57 -7.63 -11.39
N TYR A 142 -16.33 -7.79 -10.90
CA TYR A 142 -15.72 -9.10 -10.70
C TYR A 142 -16.55 -9.95 -9.74
N GLU A 143 -17.02 -9.37 -8.62
CA GLU A 143 -17.86 -10.07 -7.66
C GLU A 143 -19.18 -10.52 -8.29
N ARG A 144 -19.83 -9.66 -9.07
CA ARG A 144 -21.09 -10.01 -9.75
C ARG A 144 -20.89 -11.13 -10.76
N ASP A 145 -19.81 -11.05 -11.53
CA ASP A 145 -19.50 -12.07 -12.56
C ASP A 145 -19.16 -13.42 -11.90
N TYR A 146 -18.48 -13.38 -10.78
CA TYR A 146 -18.13 -14.58 -10.02
C TYR A 146 -19.41 -15.30 -9.51
N ASP A 147 -20.34 -14.53 -8.94
CA ASP A 147 -21.59 -15.08 -8.42
C ASP A 147 -22.53 -15.59 -9.52
N ALA A 148 -22.44 -15.01 -10.72
CA ALA A 148 -23.27 -15.42 -11.87
C ALA A 148 -22.70 -16.64 -12.59
N GLY A 149 -21.44 -16.92 -12.41
CA GLY A 149 -20.74 -18.01 -13.08
C GLY A 149 -20.39 -19.16 -12.17
#